data_b266bf86f6f87500472b7246f04c0cfb
#
_entry.id   b266bf86f6f87500472b7246f04c0cfb
#
_cell.length_a   1.000
_cell.length_b   1.000
_cell.length_c   1.000
_cell.angle_alpha   90.00
_cell.angle_beta   90.00
_cell.angle_gamma   90.00
#
_symmetry.space_group_name_H-M   'P 1'
#
loop_
_entity.id
_entity.type
_entity.pdbx_description
1 polymer ?
#
loop_
_entity_poly.entity_id
_entity_poly.type
_entity_poly.pdbx_seq_one_letter_code
_entity_poly.pdbx_strand_id
1 'polypeptide(L)'
;MPGPSQGTTIARVMCMKSVAAPARDVVHGYVSPGFGPVREAFAENFAEHRELGGACCVYHRGKKVVDLWGGVRNKQSEPWEQDTMVVVHSATKGLSAMTLAVAHSRGWLDYEERIATYWPEFAQKGKDRITVRQLLAHQAGLFALEEPVDRRVIADLDRLAVVLARQTPAWEPGTRQAYHALTLGFYEGELLRRIDPRHRSLGQFFQEEIASRLGEDVYLRLPDEIPNSRLATLSPPTPLRMLTGFPLRATVEFLNRRSNIYRALVINPGSSVYIDEERVYARNLEVPSGCGVGTARGIAHAYGVFAAGGRELELRQQTLDLLAAPAIPPTRGFYDECMKGDGVQFSLGFMKSTPAWPFGSARSFGSPGAGGAMGFADPDAGIGYGYVTSQMGTELTGDPRDVALRDALYSALQL
;
A
#
# COMPACT_ATOMS: atom_id res chain seq x y z
N MET A 1 76.52 -10.78 12.50
CA MET A 1 75.75 -11.75 11.71
C MET A 1 74.31 -11.66 12.06
N PRO A 2 73.38 -11.17 11.23
CA PRO A 2 71.96 -11.20 11.46
C PRO A 2 71.34 -12.46 10.81
N GLY A 3 70.45 -13.13 11.52
CA GLY A 3 69.72 -14.29 11.06
C GLY A 3 68.48 -13.90 10.20
N PRO A 4 67.85 -14.87 9.52
CA PRO A 4 66.98 -14.61 8.40
C PRO A 4 65.53 -14.23 8.82
N SER A 5 64.97 -13.30 8.04
CA SER A 5 63.58 -12.82 8.10
C SER A 5 62.56 -13.93 7.77
N GLN A 6 61.57 -14.10 8.62
CA GLN A 6 60.40 -14.93 8.34
C GLN A 6 59.45 -14.21 7.40
N GLY A 7 59.18 -14.81 6.25
CA GLY A 7 58.22 -14.35 5.29
C GLY A 7 56.80 -14.60 5.76
N THR A 8 56.00 -13.53 5.76
CA THR A 8 54.57 -13.53 6.07
C THR A 8 53.79 -14.13 4.87
N THR A 9 53.27 -15.30 5.05
CA THR A 9 52.35 -15.96 4.07
C THR A 9 50.99 -15.25 4.11
N ILE A 10 50.68 -14.47 3.08
CA ILE A 10 49.35 -13.87 2.88
C ILE A 10 48.43 -15.00 2.43
N ALA A 11 47.52 -15.43 3.33
CA ALA A 11 46.46 -16.36 3.03
C ALA A 11 45.51 -15.70 2.02
N ARG A 12 45.48 -16.24 0.82
CA ARG A 12 44.53 -15.91 -0.24
C ARG A 12 43.13 -16.42 0.20
N VAL A 13 42.29 -15.52 0.71
CA VAL A 13 40.88 -15.80 0.94
C VAL A 13 40.24 -15.98 -0.46
N MET A 14 39.99 -17.22 -0.84
CA MET A 14 39.19 -17.55 -1.98
C MET A 14 37.75 -17.11 -1.67
N CYS A 15 37.35 -15.99 -2.28
CA CYS A 15 35.95 -15.59 -2.35
C CYS A 15 35.22 -16.65 -3.19
N MET A 16 34.57 -17.60 -2.55
CA MET A 16 33.63 -18.47 -3.22
C MET A 16 32.47 -17.59 -3.73
N LYS A 17 32.46 -17.31 -5.04
CA LYS A 17 31.28 -16.82 -5.72
C LYS A 17 30.20 -17.86 -5.52
N SER A 18 29.19 -17.54 -4.71
CA SER A 18 27.94 -18.27 -4.69
C SER A 18 27.43 -18.32 -6.14
N VAL A 19 27.38 -19.50 -6.73
CA VAL A 19 26.70 -19.71 -8.00
C VAL A 19 25.22 -19.57 -7.68
N ALA A 20 24.66 -18.38 -7.94
CA ALA A 20 23.22 -18.19 -7.91
C ALA A 20 22.61 -19.23 -8.87
N ALA A 21 21.62 -19.99 -8.41
CA ALA A 21 20.83 -20.84 -9.27
C ALA A 21 20.27 -20.00 -10.44
N PRO A 22 20.14 -20.55 -11.65
CA PRO A 22 19.61 -19.79 -12.77
C PRO A 22 18.21 -19.25 -12.37
N ALA A 23 17.99 -17.96 -12.61
CA ALA A 23 16.80 -17.23 -12.14
C ALA A 23 15.46 -17.86 -12.52
N ARG A 24 15.44 -18.73 -13.51
CA ARG A 24 14.25 -19.49 -13.96
C ARG A 24 13.78 -20.55 -12.97
N ASP A 25 14.66 -21.12 -12.16
CA ASP A 25 14.32 -22.19 -11.20
C ASP A 25 13.72 -21.66 -9.89
N VAL A 26 13.71 -20.31 -9.72
CA VAL A 26 13.20 -19.64 -8.52
C VAL A 26 11.73 -19.26 -8.66
N VAL A 27 11.18 -19.24 -9.89
CA VAL A 27 9.82 -18.73 -10.18
C VAL A 27 8.83 -19.88 -10.31
N HIS A 28 7.84 -19.87 -9.44
CA HIS A 28 6.71 -20.82 -9.39
C HIS A 28 5.42 -20.18 -9.91
N GLY A 29 4.38 -21.01 -10.07
CA GLY A 29 3.07 -20.56 -10.49
C GLY A 29 2.83 -20.69 -11.98
N TYR A 30 1.85 -19.98 -12.50
CA TYR A 30 1.46 -20.06 -13.90
C TYR A 30 1.17 -18.70 -14.54
N VAL A 31 1.20 -18.67 -15.87
CA VAL A 31 0.68 -17.59 -16.70
C VAL A 31 -0.19 -18.19 -17.81
N SER A 32 -1.29 -17.53 -18.13
CA SER A 32 -2.13 -17.89 -19.28
C SER A 32 -1.40 -17.63 -20.61
N PRO A 33 -1.78 -18.32 -21.70
CA PRO A 33 -1.23 -18.05 -23.03
C PRO A 33 -1.28 -16.54 -23.35
N GLY A 34 -0.19 -16.00 -23.87
CA GLY A 34 -0.01 -14.58 -24.17
C GLY A 34 0.67 -13.79 -23.04
N PHE A 35 0.64 -14.23 -21.78
CA PHE A 35 1.24 -13.52 -20.63
C PHE A 35 2.66 -13.98 -20.29
N GLY A 36 3.32 -14.73 -21.16
CA GLY A 36 4.73 -15.15 -20.99
C GLY A 36 5.69 -14.05 -20.62
N PRO A 37 5.62 -12.84 -21.25
CA PRO A 37 6.48 -11.71 -20.91
C PRO A 37 6.44 -11.30 -19.44
N VAL A 38 5.29 -11.43 -18.75
CA VAL A 38 5.19 -11.11 -17.31
C VAL A 38 5.99 -12.12 -16.47
N ARG A 39 6.02 -13.39 -16.83
CA ARG A 39 6.85 -14.40 -16.16
C ARG A 39 8.34 -14.10 -16.37
N GLU A 40 8.72 -13.68 -17.57
CA GLU A 40 10.11 -13.32 -17.89
C GLU A 40 10.55 -12.11 -17.07
N ALA A 41 9.77 -11.03 -17.05
CA ALA A 41 10.03 -9.85 -16.22
C ALA A 41 10.09 -10.18 -14.72
N PHE A 42 9.23 -11.08 -14.23
CA PHE A 42 9.28 -11.53 -12.83
C PHE A 42 10.56 -12.30 -12.52
N ALA A 43 11.05 -13.13 -13.43
CA ALA A 43 12.32 -13.84 -13.28
C ALA A 43 13.52 -12.88 -13.36
N GLU A 44 13.46 -11.88 -14.24
CA GLU A 44 14.50 -10.85 -14.36
C GLU A 44 14.62 -10.00 -13.09
N ASN A 45 13.54 -9.78 -12.34
CA ASN A 45 13.59 -9.08 -11.06
C ASN A 45 14.54 -9.73 -10.06
N PHE A 46 14.65 -11.08 -10.05
CA PHE A 46 15.61 -11.80 -9.21
C PHE A 46 17.05 -11.67 -9.72
N ALA A 47 17.24 -11.63 -11.04
CA ALA A 47 18.56 -11.54 -11.65
C ALA A 47 19.15 -10.12 -11.62
N GLU A 48 18.31 -9.12 -11.98
CA GLU A 48 18.77 -7.75 -12.28
C GLU A 48 18.34 -6.73 -11.23
N HIS A 49 17.15 -6.90 -10.62
CA HIS A 49 16.55 -5.92 -9.71
C HIS A 49 16.61 -6.31 -8.24
N ARG A 50 17.41 -7.36 -7.90
CA ARG A 50 17.69 -7.79 -6.52
C ARG A 50 16.43 -8.16 -5.73
N GLU A 51 15.43 -8.72 -6.40
CA GLU A 51 14.33 -9.33 -5.69
C GLU A 51 14.83 -10.46 -4.79
N LEU A 52 14.37 -10.49 -3.53
CA LEU A 52 14.67 -11.59 -2.59
C LEU A 52 13.54 -12.60 -2.57
N GLY A 53 12.34 -12.12 -2.53
CA GLY A 53 11.14 -12.92 -2.55
C GLY A 53 9.93 -12.03 -2.77
N GLY A 54 8.98 -12.53 -3.56
CA GLY A 54 7.81 -11.77 -3.92
C GLY A 54 6.77 -12.59 -4.67
N ALA A 55 5.66 -11.94 -4.99
CA ALA A 55 4.59 -12.52 -5.79
C ALA A 55 3.94 -11.46 -6.68
N CYS A 56 3.48 -11.88 -7.86
CA CYS A 56 2.73 -11.05 -8.79
C CYS A 56 1.48 -11.82 -9.25
N CYS A 57 0.33 -11.16 -9.16
CA CYS A 57 -0.92 -11.72 -9.65
C CYS A 57 -1.67 -10.71 -10.51
N VAL A 58 -2.32 -11.20 -11.56
CA VAL A 58 -3.14 -10.38 -12.46
C VAL A 58 -4.46 -11.07 -12.74
N TYR A 59 -5.53 -10.31 -12.58
CA TYR A 59 -6.85 -10.63 -13.10
C TYR A 59 -7.13 -9.80 -14.34
N HIS A 60 -7.56 -10.44 -15.41
CA HIS A 60 -7.98 -9.77 -16.65
C HIS A 60 -9.43 -10.16 -16.93
N ARG A 61 -10.33 -9.15 -16.94
CA ARG A 61 -11.77 -9.33 -17.18
C ARG A 61 -12.38 -10.42 -16.28
N GLY A 62 -12.03 -10.36 -14.99
CA GLY A 62 -12.51 -11.28 -13.95
C GLY A 62 -11.84 -12.66 -13.94
N LYS A 63 -10.85 -12.93 -14.81
CA LYS A 63 -10.13 -14.21 -14.84
C LYS A 63 -8.68 -14.02 -14.39
N LYS A 64 -8.20 -14.87 -13.50
CA LYS A 64 -6.80 -14.88 -13.09
C LYS A 64 -5.92 -15.39 -14.24
N VAL A 65 -5.05 -14.52 -14.78
CA VAL A 65 -4.21 -14.80 -15.94
C VAL A 65 -2.73 -14.90 -15.61
N VAL A 66 -2.31 -14.32 -14.47
CA VAL A 66 -0.96 -14.42 -13.90
C VAL A 66 -1.07 -14.77 -12.43
N ASP A 67 -0.29 -15.71 -11.96
CA ASP A 67 -0.18 -16.10 -10.56
C ASP A 67 1.23 -16.65 -10.32
N LEU A 68 2.15 -15.77 -9.96
CA LEU A 68 3.59 -16.04 -9.84
C LEU A 68 4.08 -15.73 -8.43
N TRP A 69 4.98 -16.54 -7.93
CA TRP A 69 5.72 -16.31 -6.69
C TRP A 69 7.10 -16.92 -6.76
N GLY A 70 8.01 -16.48 -5.89
CA GLY A 70 9.35 -17.05 -5.85
C GLY A 70 10.28 -16.39 -4.85
N GLY A 71 11.48 -16.93 -4.76
CA GLY A 71 12.51 -16.48 -3.85
C GLY A 71 12.28 -16.90 -2.40
N VAL A 72 12.70 -16.06 -1.45
CA VAL A 72 12.69 -16.38 -0.02
C VAL A 72 11.88 -15.39 0.79
N ARG A 73 11.20 -15.86 1.83
CA ARG A 73 10.31 -15.04 2.67
C ARG A 73 10.98 -14.41 3.89
N ASN A 74 12.21 -14.82 4.22
CA ASN A 74 12.92 -14.30 5.40
C ASN A 74 14.44 -14.48 5.31
N LYS A 75 15.14 -13.98 6.32
CA LYS A 75 16.62 -14.06 6.42
C LYS A 75 17.15 -15.48 6.60
N GLN A 76 16.32 -16.43 7.00
CA GLN A 76 16.66 -17.84 7.13
C GLN A 76 16.62 -18.56 5.79
N SER A 77 16.37 -17.84 4.69
CA SER A 77 16.24 -18.36 3.33
C SER A 77 15.13 -19.42 3.18
N GLU A 78 14.08 -19.32 4.00
CA GLU A 78 12.90 -20.16 3.81
C GLU A 78 12.16 -19.74 2.53
N PRO A 79 11.66 -20.72 1.74
CA PRO A 79 11.07 -20.43 0.44
C PRO A 79 9.81 -19.54 0.57
N TRP A 80 9.59 -18.71 -0.43
CA TRP A 80 8.32 -18.02 -0.63
C TRP A 80 7.31 -19.01 -1.21
N GLU A 81 6.26 -19.30 -0.47
CA GLU A 81 5.21 -20.22 -0.88
C GLU A 81 4.02 -19.47 -1.50
N GLN A 82 3.14 -20.22 -2.14
CA GLN A 82 1.96 -19.70 -2.83
C GLN A 82 1.06 -18.84 -1.94
N ASP A 83 1.00 -19.15 -0.65
CA ASP A 83 0.16 -18.50 0.35
C ASP A 83 0.95 -17.57 1.29
N THR A 84 2.20 -17.26 0.97
CA THR A 84 3.02 -16.32 1.73
C THR A 84 2.45 -14.92 1.63
N MET A 85 2.27 -14.29 2.77
CA MET A 85 1.79 -12.92 2.92
C MET A 85 2.89 -12.00 3.41
N VAL A 86 2.76 -10.73 3.10
CA VAL A 86 3.67 -9.69 3.60
C VAL A 86 2.90 -8.41 3.90
N VAL A 87 3.44 -7.55 4.78
CA VAL A 87 2.90 -6.21 4.98
C VAL A 87 3.11 -5.38 3.71
N VAL A 88 2.04 -4.71 3.27
CA VAL A 88 2.04 -4.01 1.98
C VAL A 88 2.08 -2.49 2.12
N HIS A 89 2.36 -2.00 3.33
CA HIS A 89 2.45 -0.57 3.63
C HIS A 89 1.27 0.23 3.05
N SER A 90 1.54 1.34 2.35
CA SER A 90 0.49 2.22 1.83
C SER A 90 -0.41 1.60 0.75
N ALA A 91 -0.05 0.43 0.16
CA ALA A 91 -1.01 -0.30 -0.66
C ALA A 91 -2.28 -0.69 0.12
N THR A 92 -2.19 -0.72 1.46
CA THR A 92 -3.32 -0.84 2.40
C THR A 92 -4.40 0.20 2.17
N LYS A 93 -4.05 1.45 1.81
CA LYS A 93 -5.03 2.54 1.63
C LYS A 93 -6.08 2.21 0.56
N GLY A 94 -5.65 1.62 -0.54
CA GLY A 94 -6.60 1.21 -1.57
C GLY A 94 -7.57 0.12 -1.08
N LEU A 95 -7.07 -0.82 -0.28
CA LEU A 95 -7.91 -1.84 0.34
C LEU A 95 -8.90 -1.22 1.35
N SER A 96 -8.44 -0.24 2.12
CA SER A 96 -9.31 0.53 3.03
C SER A 96 -10.37 1.34 2.28
N ALA A 97 -9.98 2.01 1.21
CA ALA A 97 -10.91 2.77 0.37
C ALA A 97 -12.01 1.89 -0.27
N MET A 98 -11.69 0.62 -0.59
CA MET A 98 -12.68 -0.34 -1.07
C MET A 98 -13.84 -0.55 -0.08
N THR A 99 -13.61 -0.46 1.24
CA THR A 99 -14.67 -0.59 2.24
C THR A 99 -15.69 0.53 2.14
N LEU A 100 -15.20 1.77 1.95
CA LEU A 100 -16.06 2.94 1.76
C LEU A 100 -16.77 2.90 0.39
N ALA A 101 -16.14 2.34 -0.63
CA ALA A 101 -16.80 2.12 -1.92
C ALA A 101 -17.96 1.11 -1.82
N VAL A 102 -17.78 0.03 -1.06
CA VAL A 102 -18.88 -0.91 -0.74
C VAL A 102 -20.00 -0.21 0.05
N ALA A 103 -19.64 0.59 1.06
CA ALA A 103 -20.63 1.36 1.84
C ALA A 103 -21.38 2.37 0.96
N HIS A 104 -20.71 3.07 0.05
CA HIS A 104 -21.34 3.95 -0.94
C HIS A 104 -22.27 3.18 -1.87
N SER A 105 -21.86 2.03 -2.38
CA SER A 105 -22.73 1.16 -3.20
C SER A 105 -23.98 0.70 -2.47
N ARG A 106 -23.92 0.55 -1.16
CA ARG A 106 -25.09 0.21 -0.32
C ARG A 106 -25.97 1.42 0.02
N GLY A 107 -25.53 2.63 -0.32
CA GLY A 107 -26.22 3.87 -0.02
C GLY A 107 -26.06 4.34 1.44
N TRP A 108 -25.05 3.83 2.15
CA TRP A 108 -24.75 4.24 3.54
C TRP A 108 -23.89 5.51 3.58
N LEU A 109 -23.21 5.83 2.49
CA LEU A 109 -22.29 6.95 2.37
C LEU A 109 -22.55 7.70 1.07
N ASP A 110 -22.51 9.03 1.12
CA ASP A 110 -22.39 9.90 -0.04
C ASP A 110 -21.03 10.62 0.02
N TYR A 111 -20.26 10.56 -1.05
CA TYR A 111 -18.95 11.21 -1.12
C TYR A 111 -19.01 12.74 -1.07
N GLU A 112 -20.12 13.33 -1.48
CA GLU A 112 -20.33 14.78 -1.46
C GLU A 112 -20.90 15.28 -0.12
N GLU A 113 -21.37 14.38 0.73
CA GLU A 113 -21.91 14.74 2.03
C GLU A 113 -20.78 15.11 3.00
N ARG A 114 -21.12 15.93 4.01
CA ARG A 114 -20.19 16.35 5.07
C ARG A 114 -19.92 15.18 6.01
N ILE A 115 -18.68 15.05 6.45
CA ILE A 115 -18.31 14.04 7.47
C ILE A 115 -19.12 14.26 8.75
N ALA A 116 -19.38 15.53 9.12
CA ALA A 116 -20.15 15.89 10.31
C ALA A 116 -21.58 15.35 10.31
N THR A 117 -22.18 15.03 9.15
CA THR A 117 -23.49 14.38 9.04
C THR A 117 -23.47 12.97 9.62
N TYR A 118 -22.37 12.24 9.41
CA TYR A 118 -22.20 10.88 9.91
C TYR A 118 -21.50 10.84 11.28
N TRP A 119 -20.67 11.85 11.55
CA TRP A 119 -19.84 11.96 12.74
C TRP A 119 -19.93 13.40 13.32
N PRO A 120 -20.97 13.71 14.11
CA PRO A 120 -21.21 15.07 14.60
C PRO A 120 -20.06 15.67 15.42
N GLU A 121 -19.36 14.84 16.21
CA GLU A 121 -18.23 15.29 17.04
C GLU A 121 -17.01 15.76 16.21
N PHE A 122 -16.96 15.37 14.94
CA PHE A 122 -15.96 15.86 13.99
C PHE A 122 -16.11 17.35 13.68
N ALA A 123 -17.34 17.91 13.77
CA ALA A 123 -17.70 19.28 13.43
C ALA A 123 -17.13 20.33 14.42
N GLN A 124 -15.81 20.32 14.62
CA GLN A 124 -15.12 21.29 15.47
C GLN A 124 -13.85 21.81 14.79
N LYS A 125 -13.34 22.94 15.25
CA LYS A 125 -12.11 23.58 14.76
C LYS A 125 -12.09 23.79 13.24
N GLY A 126 -13.24 24.18 12.67
CA GLY A 126 -13.37 24.49 11.25
C GLY A 126 -13.53 23.26 10.33
N LYS A 127 -13.88 22.09 10.88
CA LYS A 127 -14.09 20.87 10.11
C LYS A 127 -15.54 20.60 9.69
N ASP A 128 -16.47 21.46 10.10
CA ASP A 128 -17.93 21.28 9.88
C ASP A 128 -18.33 21.18 8.40
N ARG A 129 -17.51 21.70 7.49
CA ARG A 129 -17.77 21.68 6.04
C ARG A 129 -16.97 20.67 5.26
N ILE A 130 -16.06 19.90 5.88
CA ILE A 130 -15.25 18.91 5.18
C ILE A 130 -16.18 17.82 4.65
N THR A 131 -16.14 17.62 3.32
CA THR A 131 -16.84 16.49 2.69
C THR A 131 -16.02 15.21 2.78
N VAL A 132 -16.71 14.06 2.64
CA VAL A 132 -16.06 12.75 2.56
C VAL A 132 -15.04 12.74 1.41
N ARG A 133 -15.39 13.26 0.24
CA ARG A 133 -14.50 13.41 -0.91
C ARG A 133 -13.22 14.16 -0.56
N GLN A 134 -13.32 15.31 0.10
CA GLN A 134 -12.15 16.12 0.47
C GLN A 134 -11.20 15.37 1.40
N LEU A 135 -11.72 14.63 2.37
CA LEU A 135 -10.92 13.78 3.25
C LEU A 135 -10.19 12.70 2.45
N LEU A 136 -10.94 11.95 1.64
CA LEU A 136 -10.43 10.82 0.86
C LEU A 136 -9.49 11.25 -0.29
N ALA A 137 -9.55 12.52 -0.70
CA ALA A 137 -8.63 13.12 -1.67
C ALA A 137 -7.42 13.81 -0.99
N HIS A 138 -7.18 13.55 0.29
CA HIS A 138 -6.08 14.18 1.05
C HIS A 138 -6.13 15.72 1.11
N GLN A 139 -7.32 16.32 1.02
CA GLN A 139 -7.52 17.76 0.97
C GLN A 139 -8.03 18.34 2.30
N ALA A 140 -8.19 17.52 3.33
CA ALA A 140 -8.73 17.95 4.62
C ALA A 140 -7.72 18.69 5.52
N GLY A 141 -6.41 18.67 5.20
CA GLY A 141 -5.37 19.27 6.06
C GLY A 141 -5.12 18.50 7.36
N LEU A 142 -5.54 17.23 7.44
CA LEU A 142 -5.51 16.38 8.64
C LEU A 142 -4.40 15.31 8.56
N PHE A 143 -3.29 15.63 7.90
CA PHE A 143 -2.20 14.69 7.61
C PHE A 143 -1.33 14.31 8.81
N ALA A 144 -1.44 15.03 9.92
CA ALA A 144 -0.69 14.80 11.15
C ALA A 144 -1.61 14.92 12.36
N LEU A 145 -1.23 14.31 13.48
CA LEU A 145 -1.90 14.43 14.77
C LEU A 145 -1.03 15.21 15.73
N GLU A 146 -1.62 16.16 16.46
CA GLU A 146 -0.94 16.92 17.52
C GLU A 146 -0.76 16.07 18.78
N GLU A 147 -1.79 15.29 19.12
CA GLU A 147 -1.73 14.33 20.21
C GLU A 147 -0.98 13.06 19.76
N PRO A 148 0.01 12.55 20.53
CA PRO A 148 0.67 11.29 20.24
C PRO A 148 -0.34 10.13 20.30
N VAL A 149 -0.25 9.25 19.30
CA VAL A 149 -1.10 8.06 19.19
C VAL A 149 -0.21 6.83 19.30
N ASP A 150 -0.23 6.18 20.45
CA ASP A 150 0.47 4.95 20.71
C ASP A 150 -0.40 3.72 20.40
N ARG A 151 0.16 2.53 20.58
CA ARG A 151 -0.54 1.25 20.34
C ARG A 151 -1.82 1.11 21.18
N ARG A 152 -1.87 1.68 22.40
CA ARG A 152 -3.05 1.60 23.27
C ARG A 152 -4.19 2.48 22.77
N VAL A 153 -3.84 3.67 22.25
CA VAL A 153 -4.82 4.57 21.62
C VAL A 153 -5.37 3.95 20.34
N ILE A 154 -4.50 3.35 19.50
CA ILE A 154 -4.94 2.70 18.26
C ILE A 154 -5.84 1.49 18.53
N ALA A 155 -5.57 0.75 19.58
CA ALA A 155 -6.38 -0.42 19.98
C ALA A 155 -7.77 -0.05 20.55
N ASP A 156 -7.94 1.18 21.01
CA ASP A 156 -9.18 1.73 21.57
C ASP A 156 -9.79 2.72 20.56
N LEU A 157 -10.70 2.21 19.73
CA LEU A 157 -11.30 3.00 18.64
C LEU A 157 -12.10 4.21 19.15
N ASP A 158 -12.72 4.13 20.32
CA ASP A 158 -13.47 5.26 20.90
C ASP A 158 -12.52 6.38 21.34
N ARG A 159 -11.43 6.01 21.98
CA ARG A 159 -10.36 6.95 22.36
C ARG A 159 -9.70 7.57 21.12
N LEU A 160 -9.42 6.75 20.12
CA LEU A 160 -8.87 7.23 18.86
C LEU A 160 -9.81 8.24 18.17
N ALA A 161 -11.11 7.95 18.12
CA ALA A 161 -12.11 8.85 17.57
C ALA A 161 -12.11 10.23 18.25
N VAL A 162 -11.96 10.29 19.58
CA VAL A 162 -11.85 11.56 20.32
C VAL A 162 -10.60 12.34 19.92
N VAL A 163 -9.45 11.68 19.76
CA VAL A 163 -8.20 12.34 19.31
C VAL A 163 -8.38 12.90 17.90
N LEU A 164 -8.93 12.11 16.97
CA LEU A 164 -9.17 12.50 15.59
C LEU A 164 -10.16 13.68 15.49
N ALA A 165 -11.25 13.66 16.27
CA ALA A 165 -12.23 14.73 16.30
C ALA A 165 -11.64 16.05 16.81
N ARG A 166 -10.68 16.01 17.72
CA ARG A 166 -10.02 17.19 18.29
C ARG A 166 -8.94 17.79 17.39
N GLN A 167 -8.44 17.03 16.39
CA GLN A 167 -7.38 17.51 15.51
C GLN A 167 -7.81 18.76 14.73
N THR A 168 -6.93 19.76 14.71
CA THR A 168 -7.10 20.99 13.92
C THR A 168 -6.53 20.77 12.52
N PRO A 169 -7.25 21.15 11.44
CA PRO A 169 -6.68 21.17 10.10
C PRO A 169 -5.47 22.11 10.01
N ALA A 170 -4.43 21.71 9.28
CA ALA A 170 -3.22 22.52 9.11
C ALA A 170 -3.45 23.81 8.27
N TRP A 171 -4.52 23.82 7.50
CA TRP A 171 -5.01 24.94 6.66
C TRP A 171 -6.51 24.76 6.37
N GLU A 172 -7.09 25.74 5.68
CA GLU A 172 -8.48 25.67 5.25
C GLU A 172 -8.71 24.45 4.35
N PRO A 173 -9.62 23.52 4.73
CA PRO A 173 -9.91 22.32 3.96
C PRO A 173 -10.34 22.62 2.52
N GLY A 174 -9.95 21.76 1.56
CA GLY A 174 -10.24 21.95 0.14
C GLY A 174 -9.31 22.93 -0.57
N THR A 175 -8.36 23.59 0.14
CA THR A 175 -7.44 24.55 -0.50
C THR A 175 -6.14 23.93 -0.97
N ARG A 176 -5.64 22.88 -0.31
CA ARG A 176 -4.36 22.22 -0.60
C ARG A 176 -4.50 20.73 -0.43
N GLN A 177 -3.60 19.99 -1.06
CA GLN A 177 -3.39 18.58 -0.88
C GLN A 177 -2.17 18.31 0.00
N ALA A 178 -2.28 17.32 0.89
CA ALA A 178 -1.14 16.77 1.62
C ALA A 178 -1.39 15.30 1.92
N TYR A 179 -0.48 14.44 1.56
CA TYR A 179 -0.59 13.01 1.79
C TYR A 179 -0.81 12.68 3.28
N HIS A 180 -1.98 12.16 3.62
CA HIS A 180 -2.32 11.72 4.97
C HIS A 180 -1.74 10.31 5.18
N ALA A 181 -0.42 10.25 5.41
CA ALA A 181 0.34 9.00 5.35
C ALA A 181 -0.19 7.90 6.30
N LEU A 182 -0.55 8.27 7.53
CA LEU A 182 -1.10 7.35 8.53
C LEU A 182 -2.55 7.69 8.89
N THR A 183 -2.87 8.97 8.93
CA THR A 183 -4.13 9.44 9.50
C THR A 183 -5.34 9.11 8.65
N LEU A 184 -5.20 8.98 7.30
CA LEU A 184 -6.33 8.70 6.42
C LEU A 184 -7.13 7.48 6.90
N GLY A 185 -6.48 6.33 7.08
CA GLY A 185 -7.17 5.11 7.45
C GLY A 185 -7.84 5.16 8.83
N PHE A 186 -7.31 5.97 9.76
CA PHE A 186 -7.99 6.19 11.03
C PHE A 186 -9.30 6.96 10.86
N TYR A 187 -9.31 8.01 10.01
CA TYR A 187 -10.53 8.74 9.69
C TYR A 187 -11.51 7.88 8.88
N GLU A 188 -11.03 7.10 7.91
CA GLU A 188 -11.83 6.12 7.15
C GLU A 188 -12.46 5.09 8.08
N GLY A 189 -11.68 4.58 9.04
CA GLY A 189 -12.13 3.58 10.01
C GLY A 189 -13.26 4.09 10.90
N GLU A 190 -13.12 5.31 11.44
CA GLU A 190 -14.18 5.89 12.27
C GLU A 190 -15.41 6.24 11.44
N LEU A 191 -15.23 6.80 10.24
CA LEU A 191 -16.35 7.10 9.35
C LEU A 191 -17.13 5.82 9.01
N LEU A 192 -16.43 4.74 8.63
CA LEU A 192 -17.07 3.46 8.36
C LEU A 192 -17.83 2.91 9.58
N ARG A 193 -17.20 2.95 10.75
CA ARG A 193 -17.82 2.48 12.00
C ARG A 193 -19.13 3.23 12.34
N ARG A 194 -19.23 4.50 11.97
CA ARG A 194 -20.42 5.32 12.18
C ARG A 194 -21.56 4.99 11.20
N ILE A 195 -21.22 4.67 9.96
CA ILE A 195 -22.22 4.40 8.91
C ILE A 195 -22.61 2.93 8.80
N ASP A 196 -21.74 2.01 9.26
CA ASP A 196 -22.08 0.58 9.27
C ASP A 196 -23.14 0.28 10.32
N PRO A 197 -24.30 -0.28 9.95
CA PRO A 197 -25.36 -0.64 10.91
C PRO A 197 -24.92 -1.60 12.02
N ARG A 198 -23.80 -2.33 11.80
CA ARG A 198 -23.21 -3.25 12.77
C ARG A 198 -22.04 -2.63 13.55
N HIS A 199 -21.67 -1.38 13.28
CA HIS A 199 -20.57 -0.64 13.91
C HIS A 199 -19.24 -1.39 13.94
N ARG A 200 -18.98 -2.20 12.89
CA ARG A 200 -17.72 -2.94 12.75
C ARG A 200 -16.54 -2.00 12.54
N SER A 201 -15.37 -2.42 13.02
CA SER A 201 -14.13 -1.78 12.62
C SER A 201 -13.88 -1.95 11.12
N LEU A 202 -13.01 -1.11 10.56
CA LEU A 202 -12.69 -1.17 9.12
C LEU A 202 -12.12 -2.54 8.73
N GLY A 203 -11.22 -3.09 9.57
CA GLY A 203 -10.66 -4.41 9.33
C GLY A 203 -11.68 -5.53 9.42
N GLN A 204 -12.63 -5.47 10.37
CA GLN A 204 -13.72 -6.45 10.46
C GLN A 204 -14.64 -6.37 9.23
N PHE A 205 -15.02 -5.15 8.83
CA PHE A 205 -15.85 -4.96 7.64
C PHE A 205 -15.15 -5.47 6.39
N PHE A 206 -13.87 -5.11 6.18
CA PHE A 206 -13.08 -5.57 5.05
C PHE A 206 -13.02 -7.11 4.99
N GLN A 207 -12.75 -7.74 6.12
CA GLN A 207 -12.68 -9.20 6.18
C GLN A 207 -14.00 -9.87 5.83
N GLU A 208 -15.12 -9.39 6.39
CA GLU A 208 -16.43 -10.02 6.18
C GLU A 208 -17.03 -9.71 4.81
N GLU A 209 -16.88 -8.48 4.33
CA GLU A 209 -17.59 -8.01 3.14
C GLU A 209 -16.78 -8.06 1.86
N ILE A 210 -15.44 -8.19 1.96
CA ILE A 210 -14.55 -8.22 0.81
C ILE A 210 -13.69 -9.50 0.83
N ALA A 211 -12.73 -9.64 1.72
CA ALA A 211 -11.76 -10.71 1.66
C ALA A 211 -12.38 -12.11 1.74
N SER A 212 -13.28 -12.34 2.71
CA SER A 212 -13.94 -13.66 2.86
C SER A 212 -14.90 -13.98 1.70
N ARG A 213 -15.57 -12.95 1.13
CA ARG A 213 -16.44 -13.15 -0.05
C ARG A 213 -15.63 -13.57 -1.27
N LEU A 214 -14.40 -13.05 -1.42
CA LEU A 214 -13.50 -13.39 -2.50
C LEU A 214 -12.68 -14.67 -2.21
N GLY A 215 -12.73 -15.19 -0.98
CA GLY A 215 -11.95 -16.36 -0.57
C GLY A 215 -10.44 -16.10 -0.54
N GLU A 216 -10.01 -14.85 -0.24
CA GLU A 216 -8.63 -14.43 -0.37
C GLU A 216 -7.99 -14.07 0.98
N ASP A 217 -6.69 -14.35 1.07
CA ASP A 217 -5.85 -14.02 2.22
C ASP A 217 -5.29 -12.60 2.11
N VAL A 218 -6.07 -11.63 2.58
CA VAL A 218 -5.69 -10.24 2.71
C VAL A 218 -6.41 -9.63 3.90
N TYR A 219 -5.67 -8.94 4.77
CA TYR A 219 -6.14 -8.49 6.08
C TYR A 219 -5.74 -7.03 6.34
N LEU A 220 -6.68 -6.22 6.78
CA LEU A 220 -6.40 -4.90 7.38
C LEU A 220 -6.21 -5.00 8.89
N ARG A 221 -6.67 -6.09 9.46
CA ARG A 221 -6.47 -6.50 10.85
C ARG A 221 -6.06 -7.96 10.84
N LEU A 222 -4.76 -8.22 11.04
CA LEU A 222 -4.23 -9.58 10.99
C LEU A 222 -4.71 -10.41 12.20
N PRO A 223 -5.41 -11.54 11.99
CA PRO A 223 -5.89 -12.39 13.08
C PRO A 223 -4.78 -13.10 13.84
N ASP A 224 -5.06 -13.51 15.08
CA ASP A 224 -4.13 -14.28 15.92
C ASP A 224 -3.80 -15.65 15.36
N GLU A 225 -4.72 -16.26 14.64
CA GLU A 225 -4.65 -17.62 14.12
C GLU A 225 -3.66 -17.77 12.95
N ILE A 226 -3.31 -16.68 12.29
CA ILE A 226 -2.37 -16.72 11.16
C ILE A 226 -0.96 -17.03 11.69
N PRO A 227 -0.35 -18.17 11.30
CA PRO A 227 0.97 -18.54 11.79
C PRO A 227 2.08 -17.70 11.14
N ASN A 228 3.17 -17.48 11.87
CA ASN A 228 4.35 -16.77 11.35
C ASN A 228 4.96 -17.44 10.11
N SER A 229 4.78 -18.75 9.96
CA SER A 229 5.26 -19.51 8.78
C SER A 229 4.64 -19.05 7.46
N ARG A 230 3.51 -18.36 7.49
CA ARG A 230 2.87 -17.76 6.32
C ARG A 230 3.29 -16.31 6.05
N LEU A 231 4.16 -15.75 6.88
CA LEU A 231 4.52 -14.32 6.81
C LEU A 231 5.96 -14.14 6.33
N ALA A 232 6.13 -13.24 5.36
CA ALA A 232 7.44 -12.80 4.95
C ALA A 232 7.90 -11.61 5.80
N THR A 233 9.19 -11.58 6.15
CA THR A 233 9.80 -10.44 6.83
C THR A 233 10.39 -9.48 5.83
N LEU A 234 10.17 -8.18 6.05
CA LEU A 234 10.74 -7.15 5.19
C LEU A 234 12.25 -7.02 5.40
N SER A 235 12.97 -6.93 4.29
CA SER A 235 14.38 -6.62 4.25
C SER A 235 14.56 -5.16 3.85
N PRO A 236 15.01 -4.27 4.76
CA PRO A 236 15.20 -2.86 4.42
C PRO A 236 16.34 -2.70 3.39
N PRO A 237 16.38 -1.58 2.65
CA PRO A 237 17.52 -1.25 1.78
C PRO A 237 18.80 -1.18 2.59
N THR A 238 19.93 -1.55 1.96
CA THR A 238 21.24 -1.39 2.61
C THR A 238 21.52 0.09 2.92
N PRO A 239 22.32 0.41 3.97
CA PRO A 239 22.65 1.80 4.32
C PRO A 239 23.21 2.60 3.14
N LEU A 240 24.03 1.96 2.29
CA LEU A 240 24.59 2.60 1.10
C LEU A 240 23.47 2.99 0.10
N ARG A 241 22.48 2.13 -0.13
CA ARG A 241 21.34 2.44 -0.99
C ARG A 241 20.43 3.51 -0.39
N MET A 242 20.28 3.54 0.92
CA MET A 242 19.53 4.63 1.58
C MET A 242 20.21 5.99 1.34
N LEU A 243 21.54 6.04 1.35
CA LEU A 243 22.30 7.26 1.07
C LEU A 243 22.25 7.70 -0.40
N THR A 244 22.20 6.76 -1.34
CA THR A 244 22.24 7.05 -2.78
C THR A 244 20.88 7.07 -3.46
N GLY A 245 19.90 6.38 -2.91
CA GLY A 245 18.57 6.21 -3.50
C GLY A 245 17.57 7.31 -3.12
N PHE A 246 17.78 7.99 -1.97
CA PHE A 246 16.92 9.11 -1.61
C PHE A 246 17.51 10.43 -2.10
N PRO A 247 16.73 11.28 -2.78
CA PRO A 247 17.16 12.65 -3.08
C PRO A 247 17.57 13.36 -1.79
N LEU A 248 18.70 14.10 -1.82
CA LEU A 248 19.21 14.85 -0.66
C LEU A 248 18.12 15.72 -0.02
N ARG A 249 17.27 16.32 -0.83
CA ARG A 249 16.13 17.13 -0.38
C ARG A 249 15.14 16.32 0.45
N ALA A 250 14.81 15.11 0.03
CA ALA A 250 13.92 14.20 0.78
C ALA A 250 14.53 13.81 2.12
N THR A 251 15.84 13.51 2.15
CA THR A 251 16.57 13.20 3.39
C THR A 251 16.52 14.36 4.37
N VAL A 252 16.73 15.60 3.92
CA VAL A 252 16.64 16.80 4.76
C VAL A 252 15.23 16.98 5.32
N GLU A 253 14.20 16.78 4.50
CA GLU A 253 12.81 16.85 4.95
C GLU A 253 12.48 15.77 6.00
N PHE A 254 12.98 14.54 5.85
CA PHE A 254 12.81 13.47 6.84
C PHE A 254 13.54 13.74 8.17
N LEU A 255 14.62 14.49 8.16
CA LEU A 255 15.35 14.88 9.37
C LEU A 255 14.75 16.13 10.05
N ASN A 256 14.00 16.94 9.32
CA ASN A 256 13.39 18.15 9.83
C ASN A 256 12.07 17.85 10.55
N ARG A 257 12.08 17.90 11.88
CA ARG A 257 10.88 17.67 12.73
C ARG A 257 9.71 18.61 12.46
N ARG A 258 9.93 19.73 11.78
CA ARG A 258 8.88 20.68 11.41
C ARG A 258 8.30 20.44 10.02
N SER A 259 8.92 19.57 9.22
CA SER A 259 8.42 19.24 7.89
C SER A 259 7.10 18.49 7.96
N ASN A 260 6.27 18.67 6.94
CA ASN A 260 4.99 17.98 6.87
C ASN A 260 5.15 16.46 6.77
N ILE A 261 6.14 15.98 6.00
CA ILE A 261 6.38 14.54 5.85
C ILE A 261 6.85 13.92 7.18
N TYR A 262 7.73 14.60 7.94
CA TYR A 262 8.14 14.12 9.26
C TYR A 262 6.92 14.03 10.19
N ARG A 263 6.09 15.07 10.24
CA ARG A 263 4.88 15.10 11.08
C ARG A 263 3.86 14.04 10.67
N ALA A 264 3.75 13.73 9.37
CA ALA A 264 2.84 12.72 8.86
C ALA A 264 3.29 11.28 9.18
N LEU A 265 4.61 11.02 9.23
CA LEU A 265 5.17 9.67 9.33
C LEU A 265 5.89 9.39 10.65
N VAL A 266 6.67 10.34 11.19
CA VAL A 266 7.66 10.08 12.25
C VAL A 266 7.21 10.57 13.61
N ILE A 267 6.50 11.68 13.71
CA ILE A 267 6.01 12.22 15.00
C ILE A 267 4.98 11.31 15.63
N ASN A 268 4.20 10.61 14.83
CA ASN A 268 3.18 9.70 15.33
C ASN A 268 3.83 8.36 15.73
N PRO A 269 3.94 8.03 17.04
CA PRO A 269 4.58 6.78 17.49
C PRO A 269 3.83 5.53 17.04
N GLY A 270 2.56 5.66 16.58
CA GLY A 270 1.80 4.56 15.99
C GLY A 270 2.38 4.02 14.68
N SER A 271 3.30 4.72 14.02
CA SER A 271 3.85 4.30 12.72
C SER A 271 4.60 2.97 12.74
N SER A 272 5.15 2.56 13.88
CA SER A 272 5.89 1.28 14.03
C SER A 272 5.11 0.19 14.74
N VAL A 273 3.85 0.42 15.10
CA VAL A 273 3.07 -0.53 15.91
C VAL A 273 2.72 -1.83 15.19
N TYR A 274 2.86 -1.88 13.86
CA TYR A 274 2.58 -3.06 13.05
C TYR A 274 3.68 -4.13 13.12
N ILE A 275 4.87 -3.80 13.63
CA ILE A 275 5.96 -4.76 13.85
C ILE A 275 5.84 -5.33 15.26
N ASP A 276 6.00 -6.65 15.37
CA ASP A 276 6.07 -7.37 16.62
C ASP A 276 7.26 -8.34 16.54
N GLU A 277 8.21 -8.21 17.45
CA GLU A 277 9.46 -8.98 17.41
C GLU A 277 9.22 -10.49 17.52
N GLU A 278 8.21 -10.91 18.29
CA GLU A 278 7.90 -12.33 18.51
C GLU A 278 6.99 -12.89 17.41
N ARG A 279 6.13 -12.07 16.83
CA ARG A 279 5.01 -12.48 15.94
C ARG A 279 5.11 -11.92 14.51
N VAL A 280 6.25 -11.39 14.11
CA VAL A 280 6.54 -10.73 12.81
C VAL A 280 5.72 -9.46 12.63
N TYR A 281 4.38 -9.54 12.71
CA TYR A 281 3.46 -8.40 12.64
C TYR A 281 2.50 -8.42 13.81
N ALA A 282 2.08 -7.23 14.25
CA ALA A 282 1.07 -7.06 15.30
C ALA A 282 -0.24 -7.75 14.89
N ARG A 283 -0.91 -8.35 15.90
CA ARG A 283 -2.20 -9.01 15.73
C ARG A 283 -3.33 -8.13 16.27
N ASN A 284 -4.50 -8.28 15.67
CA ASN A 284 -5.73 -7.63 16.12
C ASN A 284 -5.62 -6.11 16.30
N LEU A 285 -4.71 -5.48 15.54
CA LEU A 285 -4.49 -4.04 15.53
C LEU A 285 -4.71 -3.49 14.12
N GLU A 286 -5.36 -2.33 14.02
CA GLU A 286 -5.68 -1.71 12.75
C GLU A 286 -4.92 -0.40 12.56
N VAL A 287 -4.07 -0.35 11.55
CA VAL A 287 -3.51 0.89 11.00
C VAL A 287 -3.84 0.91 9.50
N PRO A 288 -5.07 1.28 9.13
CA PRO A 288 -5.62 1.01 7.80
C PRO A 288 -4.96 1.81 6.67
N SER A 289 -3.99 2.65 7.00
CA SER A 289 -3.16 3.36 6.01
C SER A 289 -1.84 2.67 5.69
N GLY A 290 -1.45 1.60 6.43
CA GLY A 290 -0.08 1.12 6.28
C GLY A 290 0.25 -0.28 6.79
N CYS A 291 -0.70 -0.98 7.43
CA CYS A 291 -0.41 -2.26 8.07
C CYS A 291 -1.22 -3.43 7.50
N GLY A 292 -1.78 -3.29 6.31
CA GLY A 292 -2.38 -4.40 5.59
C GLY A 292 -1.35 -5.50 5.33
N VAL A 293 -1.77 -6.74 5.52
CA VAL A 293 -0.98 -7.96 5.27
C VAL A 293 -1.73 -8.84 4.29
N GLY A 294 -1.09 -9.26 3.21
CA GLY A 294 -1.79 -10.06 2.22
C GLY A 294 -0.90 -10.69 1.17
N THR A 295 -1.52 -11.54 0.37
CA THR A 295 -0.95 -12.12 -0.84
C THR A 295 -1.13 -11.18 -2.03
N ALA A 296 -0.28 -11.27 -3.04
CA ALA A 296 -0.49 -10.59 -4.32
C ALA A 296 -1.83 -10.99 -4.96
N ARG A 297 -2.24 -12.25 -4.76
CA ARG A 297 -3.49 -12.80 -5.27
C ARG A 297 -4.70 -12.09 -4.68
N GLY A 298 -4.76 -11.95 -3.36
CA GLY A 298 -5.86 -11.28 -2.67
C GLY A 298 -5.99 -9.81 -3.08
N ILE A 299 -4.85 -9.12 -3.25
CA ILE A 299 -4.83 -7.74 -3.74
C ILE A 299 -5.34 -7.68 -5.19
N ALA A 300 -4.77 -8.49 -6.08
CA ALA A 300 -5.15 -8.50 -7.50
C ALA A 300 -6.62 -8.86 -7.72
N HIS A 301 -7.15 -9.83 -6.97
CA HIS A 301 -8.55 -10.23 -7.06
C HIS A 301 -9.47 -9.09 -6.61
N ALA A 302 -9.20 -8.50 -5.45
CA ALA A 302 -10.00 -7.37 -4.97
C ALA A 302 -10.06 -6.24 -6.02
N TYR A 303 -8.92 -5.79 -6.54
CA TYR A 303 -8.90 -4.79 -7.61
C TYR A 303 -9.53 -5.30 -8.92
N GLY A 304 -9.39 -6.58 -9.23
CA GLY A 304 -9.99 -7.22 -10.41
C GLY A 304 -11.51 -7.15 -10.41
N VAL A 305 -12.14 -7.31 -9.26
CA VAL A 305 -13.59 -7.14 -9.10
C VAL A 305 -14.01 -5.71 -9.43
N PHE A 306 -13.28 -4.73 -8.93
CA PHE A 306 -13.54 -3.31 -9.21
C PHE A 306 -13.32 -2.95 -10.69
N ALA A 307 -12.34 -3.57 -11.36
CA ALA A 307 -12.09 -3.37 -12.77
C ALA A 307 -13.10 -4.09 -13.69
N ALA A 308 -13.71 -5.18 -13.21
CA ALA A 308 -14.60 -6.04 -13.99
C ALA A 308 -16.11 -5.82 -13.70
N GLY A 309 -16.50 -4.65 -13.19
CA GLY A 309 -17.91 -4.29 -12.99
C GLY A 309 -18.48 -4.64 -11.61
N GLY A 310 -17.68 -5.06 -10.64
CA GLY A 310 -18.04 -5.13 -9.23
C GLY A 310 -19.02 -6.24 -8.82
N ARG A 311 -19.29 -7.21 -9.68
CA ARG A 311 -20.38 -8.18 -9.51
C ARG A 311 -20.25 -9.03 -8.24
N GLU A 312 -19.04 -9.51 -7.92
CA GLU A 312 -18.78 -10.38 -6.76
C GLU A 312 -19.02 -9.66 -5.42
N LEU A 313 -18.87 -8.33 -5.42
CA LEU A 313 -19.10 -7.48 -4.24
C LEU A 313 -20.39 -6.64 -4.36
N GLU A 314 -21.24 -6.91 -5.37
CA GLU A 314 -22.51 -6.23 -5.59
C GLU A 314 -22.37 -4.70 -5.70
N LEU A 315 -21.28 -4.24 -6.33
CA LEU A 315 -21.00 -2.81 -6.50
C LEU A 315 -21.94 -2.19 -7.55
N ARG A 316 -22.46 -1.01 -7.25
CA ARG A 316 -23.23 -0.22 -8.21
C ARG A 316 -22.31 0.40 -9.25
N GLN A 317 -22.78 0.45 -10.51
CA GLN A 317 -22.03 1.08 -11.60
C GLN A 317 -21.68 2.55 -11.28
N GLN A 318 -22.60 3.29 -10.67
CA GLN A 318 -22.35 4.66 -10.21
C GLN A 318 -21.11 4.78 -9.31
N THR A 319 -20.90 3.83 -8.39
CA THR A 319 -19.72 3.81 -7.52
C THR A 319 -18.45 3.59 -8.35
N LEU A 320 -18.47 2.63 -9.26
CA LEU A 320 -17.32 2.33 -10.12
C LEU A 320 -16.96 3.52 -11.04
N ASP A 321 -17.97 4.20 -11.58
CA ASP A 321 -17.78 5.40 -12.42
C ASP A 321 -17.15 6.54 -11.63
N LEU A 322 -17.55 6.75 -10.36
CA LEU A 322 -16.94 7.75 -9.48
C LEU A 322 -15.47 7.43 -9.16
N LEU A 323 -15.13 6.16 -8.93
CA LEU A 323 -13.74 5.73 -8.69
C LEU A 323 -12.86 5.92 -9.95
N ALA A 324 -13.42 5.62 -11.12
CA ALA A 324 -12.74 5.78 -12.40
C ALA A 324 -12.64 7.25 -12.85
N ALA A 325 -13.46 8.15 -12.32
CA ALA A 325 -13.46 9.56 -12.68
C ALA A 325 -12.11 10.25 -12.34
N PRO A 326 -11.73 11.31 -13.07
CA PRO A 326 -10.56 12.11 -12.74
C PRO A 326 -10.63 12.67 -11.33
N ALA A 327 -9.46 12.87 -10.71
CA ALA A 327 -9.37 13.55 -9.42
C ALA A 327 -9.82 15.01 -9.54
N ILE A 328 -10.46 15.53 -8.50
CA ILE A 328 -10.87 16.92 -8.41
C ILE A 328 -9.75 17.69 -7.66
N PRO A 329 -9.13 18.71 -8.27
CA PRO A 329 -8.06 19.47 -7.62
C PRO A 329 -8.60 20.31 -6.45
N PRO A 330 -7.81 20.50 -5.39
CA PRO A 330 -8.08 21.56 -4.43
C PRO A 330 -7.88 22.94 -5.09
N THR A 331 -8.33 24.01 -4.46
CA THR A 331 -8.32 25.35 -5.09
C THR A 331 -6.94 25.88 -5.49
N ARG A 332 -5.85 25.33 -4.91
CA ARG A 332 -4.45 25.65 -5.24
C ARG A 332 -3.77 24.63 -6.14
N GLY A 333 -4.52 23.70 -6.77
CA GLY A 333 -3.97 22.66 -7.62
C GLY A 333 -3.44 21.47 -6.84
N PHE A 334 -2.85 20.49 -7.57
CA PHE A 334 -2.44 19.19 -7.02
C PHE A 334 -1.08 19.19 -6.30
N TYR A 335 -0.46 20.35 -6.04
CA TYR A 335 0.79 20.37 -5.28
C TYR A 335 0.62 19.70 -3.91
N ASP A 336 1.33 18.61 -3.67
CA ASP A 336 1.28 17.87 -2.39
C ASP A 336 2.28 18.45 -1.38
N GLU A 337 1.77 18.96 -0.26
CA GLU A 337 2.55 19.62 0.78
C GLU A 337 3.43 18.68 1.61
N CYS A 338 3.16 17.36 1.59
CA CYS A 338 4.02 16.37 2.21
C CYS A 338 5.07 15.84 1.24
N MET A 339 4.67 15.45 0.02
CA MET A 339 5.54 14.88 -1.00
C MET A 339 6.33 15.93 -1.80
N LYS A 340 5.96 17.20 -1.67
CA LYS A 340 6.62 18.37 -2.31
C LYS A 340 6.70 18.29 -3.84
N GLY A 341 5.57 17.93 -4.46
CA GLY A 341 5.47 17.82 -5.92
C GLY A 341 4.03 17.81 -6.44
N ASP A 342 3.86 18.01 -7.75
CA ASP A 342 2.56 18.08 -8.43
C ASP A 342 2.16 16.75 -9.09
N GLY A 343 3.01 15.73 -9.04
CA GLY A 343 2.85 14.48 -9.82
C GLY A 343 1.76 13.54 -9.33
N VAL A 344 1.26 13.72 -8.10
CA VAL A 344 0.37 12.76 -7.45
C VAL A 344 -1.03 13.35 -7.31
N GLN A 345 -2.03 12.57 -7.72
CA GLN A 345 -3.43 12.91 -7.59
C GLN A 345 -4.17 11.83 -6.82
N PHE A 346 -5.00 12.25 -5.87
CA PHE A 346 -5.81 11.34 -5.07
C PHE A 346 -7.30 11.59 -5.30
N SER A 347 -8.08 10.53 -5.32
CA SER A 347 -9.53 10.55 -5.41
C SER A 347 -10.13 9.39 -4.64
N LEU A 348 -11.07 9.67 -3.76
CA LEU A 348 -11.87 8.67 -3.03
C LEU A 348 -11.04 7.59 -2.32
N GLY A 349 -9.87 7.97 -1.75
CA GLY A 349 -8.96 7.08 -1.03
C GLY A 349 -7.90 6.38 -1.90
N PHE A 350 -7.99 6.53 -3.21
CA PHE A 350 -7.04 5.96 -4.17
C PHE A 350 -6.14 7.02 -4.79
N MET A 351 -4.95 6.60 -5.18
CA MET A 351 -4.12 7.32 -6.12
C MET A 351 -4.64 7.09 -7.54
N LYS A 352 -4.57 8.13 -8.38
CA LYS A 352 -4.93 8.08 -9.80
C LYS A 352 -3.68 7.93 -10.66
N SER A 353 -3.80 7.17 -11.76
CA SER A 353 -2.78 7.14 -12.80
C SER A 353 -2.68 8.53 -13.45
N THR A 354 -1.47 9.05 -13.57
CA THR A 354 -1.18 10.36 -14.16
C THR A 354 0.01 10.26 -15.12
N PRO A 355 0.21 11.21 -16.05
CA PRO A 355 1.40 11.22 -16.89
C PRO A 355 2.73 11.24 -16.12
N ALA A 356 2.75 11.84 -14.93
CA ALA A 356 3.92 11.83 -14.03
C ALA A 356 4.08 10.48 -13.32
N TRP A 357 3.03 9.70 -13.25
CA TRP A 357 2.96 8.45 -12.50
C TRP A 357 2.01 7.44 -13.15
N PRO A 358 2.40 6.89 -14.30
CA PRO A 358 1.51 6.01 -15.05
C PRO A 358 1.47 4.61 -14.42
N PHE A 359 0.26 4.09 -14.21
CA PHE A 359 -0.02 2.70 -13.90
C PHE A 359 -1.36 2.29 -14.53
N GLY A 360 -1.32 1.97 -15.83
CA GLY A 360 -2.52 1.70 -16.62
C GLY A 360 -3.13 2.94 -17.26
N SER A 361 -4.41 2.88 -17.58
CA SER A 361 -5.15 3.97 -18.22
C SER A 361 -5.32 5.20 -17.31
N ALA A 362 -5.78 6.31 -17.88
CA ALA A 362 -6.12 7.52 -17.12
C ALA A 362 -7.28 7.30 -16.12
N ARG A 363 -8.07 6.23 -16.33
CA ARG A 363 -9.17 5.85 -15.43
C ARG A 363 -8.72 4.92 -14.30
N SER A 364 -7.48 4.43 -14.33
CA SER A 364 -6.93 3.56 -13.30
C SER A 364 -6.88 4.23 -11.94
N PHE A 365 -7.07 3.41 -10.90
CA PHE A 365 -6.98 3.80 -9.51
C PHE A 365 -6.36 2.68 -8.68
N GLY A 366 -5.52 3.04 -7.71
CA GLY A 366 -4.78 2.06 -6.93
C GLY A 366 -4.03 2.68 -5.76
N SER A 367 -3.13 1.93 -5.19
CA SER A 367 -2.26 2.44 -4.13
C SER A 367 -0.91 1.71 -4.13
N PRO A 368 0.21 2.44 -4.27
CA PRO A 368 1.55 1.89 -4.05
C PRO A 368 1.85 1.80 -2.55
N GLY A 369 2.70 0.85 -2.18
CA GLY A 369 3.26 0.70 -0.85
C GLY A 369 4.74 0.99 -0.81
N ALA A 370 5.22 1.59 0.27
CA ALA A 370 6.65 1.79 0.50
C ALA A 370 7.39 0.45 0.35
N GLY A 371 8.49 0.47 -0.40
CA GLY A 371 9.29 -0.72 -0.66
C GLY A 371 8.93 -1.49 -1.92
N GLY A 372 7.88 -1.08 -2.67
CA GLY A 372 7.59 -1.60 -4.00
C GLY A 372 6.28 -2.37 -4.16
N ALA A 373 5.53 -2.65 -3.07
CA ALA A 373 4.20 -3.25 -3.20
C ALA A 373 3.27 -2.35 -4.03
N MET A 374 2.41 -2.95 -4.86
CA MET A 374 1.46 -2.22 -5.68
C MET A 374 0.15 -3.00 -5.84
N GLY A 375 -0.97 -2.28 -5.77
CA GLY A 375 -2.28 -2.79 -6.17
C GLY A 375 -3.05 -1.74 -6.95
N PHE A 376 -3.67 -2.12 -8.08
CA PHE A 376 -4.52 -1.21 -8.84
C PHE A 376 -5.57 -1.92 -9.70
N ALA A 377 -6.63 -1.17 -10.01
CA ALA A 377 -7.64 -1.50 -11.01
C ALA A 377 -7.47 -0.62 -12.23
N ASP A 378 -7.53 -1.20 -13.41
CA ASP A 378 -7.66 -0.51 -14.70
C ASP A 378 -8.98 -0.92 -15.36
N PRO A 379 -10.05 -0.11 -15.23
CA PRO A 379 -11.35 -0.46 -15.79
C PRO A 379 -11.35 -0.50 -17.33
N ASP A 380 -10.50 0.24 -18.02
CA ASP A 380 -10.46 0.28 -19.49
C ASP A 380 -9.84 -1.01 -20.06
N ALA A 381 -8.79 -1.51 -19.41
CA ALA A 381 -8.18 -2.78 -19.78
C ALA A 381 -8.86 -3.99 -19.09
N GLY A 382 -9.70 -3.76 -18.09
CA GLY A 382 -10.30 -4.82 -17.27
C GLY A 382 -9.28 -5.54 -16.39
N ILE A 383 -8.27 -4.81 -15.87
CA ILE A 383 -7.14 -5.36 -15.11
C ILE A 383 -7.31 -5.11 -13.62
N GLY A 384 -7.14 -6.18 -12.82
CA GLY A 384 -6.79 -6.10 -11.40
C GLY A 384 -5.39 -6.62 -11.20
N TYR A 385 -4.53 -5.83 -10.60
CA TYR A 385 -3.11 -6.11 -10.44
C TYR A 385 -2.71 -6.11 -8.97
N GLY A 386 -1.81 -7.02 -8.59
CA GLY A 386 -1.19 -7.08 -7.29
C GLY A 386 0.26 -7.55 -7.38
N TYR A 387 1.17 -6.77 -6.80
CA TYR A 387 2.57 -7.14 -6.61
C TYR A 387 2.99 -6.90 -5.18
N VAL A 388 3.68 -7.87 -4.59
CA VAL A 388 4.22 -7.80 -3.22
C VAL A 388 5.65 -8.34 -3.19
N THR A 389 6.47 -7.80 -2.28
CA THR A 389 7.90 -8.12 -2.18
C THR A 389 8.37 -8.10 -0.74
N SER A 390 9.35 -8.93 -0.38
CA SER A 390 10.05 -8.86 0.91
C SER A 390 11.26 -7.93 0.88
N GLN A 391 11.80 -7.58 -0.28
CA GLN A 391 12.91 -6.63 -0.41
C GLN A 391 12.40 -5.21 -0.58
N MET A 392 12.60 -4.36 0.39
CA MET A 392 12.22 -2.96 0.23
C MET A 392 13.12 -2.22 -0.78
N GLY A 393 12.48 -1.57 -1.77
CA GLY A 393 13.10 -0.59 -2.64
C GLY A 393 13.31 0.76 -1.94
N THR A 394 14.00 1.68 -2.60
CA THR A 394 14.21 3.07 -2.13
C THR A 394 13.25 4.05 -2.79
N GLU A 395 12.58 3.61 -3.84
CA GLU A 395 11.67 4.46 -4.60
C GLU A 395 10.38 4.66 -3.80
N LEU A 396 9.93 5.90 -3.67
CA LEU A 396 8.62 6.19 -3.09
C LEU A 396 7.51 5.70 -4.03
N THR A 397 7.82 5.57 -5.31
CA THR A 397 6.92 5.28 -6.39
C THR A 397 7.67 4.86 -7.62
N GLY A 398 7.09 3.97 -8.42
CA GLY A 398 7.74 3.48 -9.61
C GLY A 398 8.96 2.59 -9.30
N ASP A 399 8.83 1.69 -8.32
CA ASP A 399 9.84 0.66 -8.09
C ASP A 399 10.12 -0.09 -9.40
N PRO A 400 11.39 -0.20 -9.85
CA PRO A 400 11.72 -0.76 -11.15
C PRO A 400 11.21 -2.19 -11.35
N ARG A 401 11.06 -2.98 -10.27
CA ARG A 401 10.51 -4.33 -10.33
C ARG A 401 9.04 -4.33 -10.71
N ASP A 402 8.26 -3.44 -10.09
CA ASP A 402 6.85 -3.25 -10.39
C ASP A 402 6.64 -2.64 -11.78
N VAL A 403 7.46 -1.65 -12.15
CA VAL A 403 7.42 -1.03 -13.50
C VAL A 403 7.64 -2.08 -14.58
N ALA A 404 8.68 -2.91 -14.46
CA ALA A 404 8.98 -3.97 -15.43
C ALA A 404 7.82 -4.97 -15.59
N LEU A 405 7.17 -5.34 -14.49
CA LEU A 405 6.00 -6.24 -14.53
C LEU A 405 4.80 -5.61 -15.23
N ARG A 406 4.53 -4.33 -14.97
CA ARG A 406 3.43 -3.61 -15.60
C ARG A 406 3.68 -3.38 -17.10
N ASP A 407 4.89 -3.00 -17.47
CA ASP A 407 5.28 -2.82 -18.87
C ASP A 407 5.14 -4.13 -19.66
N ALA A 408 5.59 -5.26 -19.08
CA ALA A 408 5.40 -6.58 -19.67
C ALA A 408 3.92 -6.97 -19.77
N LEU A 409 3.09 -6.62 -18.78
CA LEU A 409 1.66 -6.87 -18.78
C LEU A 409 0.95 -6.12 -19.90
N TYR A 410 1.16 -4.80 -20.00
CA TYR A 410 0.50 -3.99 -21.03
C TYR A 410 1.01 -4.32 -22.45
N SER A 411 2.29 -4.65 -22.58
CA SER A 411 2.84 -5.20 -23.83
C SER A 411 2.15 -6.50 -24.25
N ALA A 412 1.92 -7.42 -23.30
CA ALA A 412 1.21 -8.68 -23.57
C ALA A 412 -0.26 -8.48 -23.99
N LEU A 413 -0.88 -7.38 -23.54
CA LEU A 413 -2.23 -7.00 -23.95
C LEU A 413 -2.28 -6.21 -25.27
N GLN A 414 -1.14 -5.84 -25.82
CA GLN A 414 -1.02 -4.99 -27.03
C GLN A 414 -1.69 -3.60 -26.85
N LEU A 415 -1.59 -3.04 -25.63
CA LEU A 415 -2.16 -1.76 -25.23
C LEU A 415 -1.08 -0.71 -24.98
#